data_17aee703f6ba2e9fbbacc1f9ca73f606
#
_entry.id   17aee703f6ba2e9fbbacc1f9ca73f606
#
_cell.length_a   1.000
_cell.length_b   1.000
_cell.length_c   1.000
_cell.angle_alpha   90.00
_cell.angle_beta   90.00
_cell.angle_gamma   90.00
#
_symmetry.space_group_name_H-M   'P 1'
#
loop_
_entity.id
_entity.type
_entity.pdbx_description
1 polymer ?
#
loop_
_entity_poly.entity_id
_entity_poly.type
_entity_poly.pdbx_seq_one_letter_code
_entity_poly.pdbx_strand_id
1 'polypeptide(L)'
;MFKVIKRLNNFFLDKKLIYFLFLFFLFLKTNHVLSDDKIYLDLANIKFENKVNYKKYQTSSQLLIKTNLDEEIQDWAKKNVVLKGNSGELTLQILDESIIDSFVQEHKRKFSFLPKDGIAYKINFKVKIVAENKNNNAKSEVLSIVKGDKTFLGRFSINDRSKAMDELMKNMVNRLIINLKKGMNKDFRDFFANKYN
;
A
#
# COMPACT_ATOMS: atom_id res chain seq x y z
N MET A 1 19.53 0.55 61.73
CA MET A 1 18.25 1.18 61.42
C MET A 1 18.34 2.33 60.39
N PHE A 2 19.48 2.98 60.18
CA PHE A 2 19.65 4.12 59.28
C PHE A 2 19.86 3.82 57.80
N LYS A 3 20.14 2.56 57.39
CA LYS A 3 20.36 2.17 56.00
C LYS A 3 19.09 1.93 55.19
N VAL A 4 17.93 1.71 55.84
CA VAL A 4 16.68 1.43 55.15
C VAL A 4 15.97 2.72 54.71
N ILE A 5 16.13 3.81 55.46
CA ILE A 5 15.49 5.11 55.17
C ILE A 5 16.08 5.77 53.91
N LYS A 6 17.39 5.55 53.60
CA LYS A 6 18.02 6.10 52.41
C LYS A 6 17.56 5.44 51.10
N ARG A 7 17.07 4.18 51.18
CA ARG A 7 16.50 3.48 50.00
C ARG A 7 15.08 3.91 49.63
N LEU A 8 14.31 4.37 50.63
CA LEU A 8 12.92 4.83 50.39
C LEU A 8 12.87 6.23 49.76
N ASN A 9 13.83 7.10 50.04
CA ASN A 9 13.90 8.44 49.41
C ASN A 9 14.26 8.39 47.92
N ASN A 10 15.06 7.41 47.47
CA ASN A 10 15.34 7.23 46.07
C ASN A 10 14.13 6.70 45.27
N PHE A 11 13.20 6.00 45.92
CA PHE A 11 12.00 5.49 45.25
C PHE A 11 10.94 6.59 44.98
N PHE A 12 10.96 7.69 45.78
CA PHE A 12 10.07 8.85 45.56
C PHE A 12 10.56 9.85 44.53
N LEU A 13 11.88 9.89 44.28
CA LEU A 13 12.43 10.71 43.17
C LEU A 13 12.08 10.13 41.80
N ASP A 14 11.93 8.81 41.70
CA ASP A 14 11.55 8.15 40.45
C ASP A 14 10.09 8.42 40.03
N LYS A 15 9.20 8.70 40.94
CA LYS A 15 7.80 9.03 40.59
C LYS A 15 7.68 10.33 39.81
N LYS A 16 8.47 11.34 40.09
CA LYS A 16 8.50 12.60 39.31
C LYS A 16 9.08 12.37 37.93
N LEU A 17 10.06 11.50 37.80
CA LEU A 17 10.64 11.09 36.53
C LEU A 17 9.65 10.28 35.69
N ILE A 18 8.87 9.38 36.33
CA ILE A 18 7.82 8.61 35.68
C ILE A 18 6.68 9.52 35.20
N TYR A 19 6.27 10.50 36.02
CA TYR A 19 5.27 11.51 35.61
C TYR A 19 5.78 12.39 34.48
N PHE A 20 7.04 12.78 34.48
CA PHE A 20 7.66 13.56 33.41
C PHE A 20 7.77 12.75 32.11
N LEU A 21 8.16 11.48 32.20
CA LEU A 21 8.17 10.55 31.08
C LEU A 21 6.74 10.30 30.54
N PHE A 22 5.76 10.14 31.41
CA PHE A 22 4.37 9.96 31.00
C PHE A 22 3.79 11.21 30.31
N LEU A 23 4.09 12.41 30.83
CA LEU A 23 3.75 13.69 30.20
C LEU A 23 4.47 13.85 28.85
N PHE A 24 5.74 13.49 28.76
CA PHE A 24 6.52 13.52 27.52
C PHE A 24 5.96 12.56 26.47
N PHE A 25 5.53 11.34 26.86
CA PHE A 25 4.84 10.40 25.96
C PHE A 25 3.44 10.89 25.54
N LEU A 26 2.74 11.63 26.39
CA LEU A 26 1.46 12.27 26.00
C LEU A 26 1.70 13.39 24.99
N PHE A 27 2.75 14.19 25.14
CA PHE A 27 3.13 15.22 24.15
C PHE A 27 3.57 14.61 22.81
N LEU A 28 4.22 13.44 22.81
CA LEU A 28 4.61 12.76 21.56
C LEU A 28 3.41 12.21 20.79
N LYS A 29 2.30 11.94 21.42
CA LYS A 29 1.06 11.46 20.76
C LYS A 29 0.22 12.57 20.12
N THR A 30 0.48 13.84 20.40
CA THR A 30 -0.37 14.95 19.92
C THR A 30 0.08 15.57 18.59
N ASN A 31 1.15 15.08 17.97
CA ASN A 31 1.62 15.58 16.67
C ASN A 31 1.28 14.67 15.48
N HIS A 32 0.27 13.79 15.58
CA HIS A 32 -0.46 13.40 14.40
C HIS A 32 -1.36 14.57 14.00
N VAL A 33 -0.77 15.60 13.42
CA VAL A 33 -1.47 16.43 12.45
C VAL A 33 -2.06 15.42 11.47
N LEU A 34 -3.38 15.26 11.46
CA LEU A 34 -4.11 14.64 10.37
C LEU A 34 -3.74 15.46 9.14
N SER A 35 -2.63 15.10 8.51
CA SER A 35 -2.27 15.60 7.20
C SER A 35 -3.47 15.27 6.34
N ASP A 36 -4.15 16.29 5.84
CA ASP A 36 -5.18 16.13 4.84
C ASP A 36 -4.49 15.48 3.64
N ASP A 37 -4.59 14.16 3.56
CA ASP A 37 -3.90 13.32 2.58
C ASP A 37 -4.48 13.48 1.17
N LYS A 38 -5.42 14.45 1.00
CA LYS A 38 -6.08 14.74 -0.26
C LYS A 38 -5.15 15.44 -1.24
N ILE A 39 -5.25 15.01 -2.48
CA ILE A 39 -4.54 15.56 -3.62
C ILE A 39 -5.53 16.45 -4.38
N TYR A 40 -5.27 17.75 -4.40
CA TYR A 40 -6.12 18.73 -5.09
C TYR A 40 -5.53 19.00 -6.47
N LEU A 41 -6.32 18.72 -7.52
CA LEU A 41 -5.88 18.88 -8.91
C LEU A 41 -6.77 19.89 -9.65
N ASP A 42 -6.14 20.73 -10.46
CA ASP A 42 -6.79 21.65 -11.40
C ASP A 42 -7.18 20.92 -12.70
N LEU A 43 -8.05 19.91 -12.53
CA LEU A 43 -8.61 19.09 -13.60
C LEU A 43 -10.11 18.95 -13.39
N ALA A 44 -10.87 18.77 -14.49
CA ALA A 44 -12.33 18.70 -14.47
C ALA A 44 -12.86 17.29 -14.25
N ASN A 45 -12.19 16.27 -14.80
CA ASN A 45 -12.71 14.92 -14.88
C ASN A 45 -11.71 13.87 -14.42
N ILE A 46 -12.23 12.73 -13.90
CA ILE A 46 -11.48 11.54 -13.62
C ILE A 46 -12.05 10.36 -14.42
N LYS A 47 -11.17 9.58 -15.05
CA LYS A 47 -11.51 8.39 -15.83
C LYS A 47 -10.77 7.19 -15.30
N PHE A 48 -11.42 6.03 -15.29
CA PHE A 48 -10.83 4.77 -14.92
C PHE A 48 -10.83 3.83 -16.14
N GLU A 49 -9.70 3.22 -16.42
CA GLU A 49 -9.53 2.29 -17.53
C GLU A 49 -8.82 1.02 -17.05
N ASN A 50 -9.46 -0.13 -17.25
CA ASN A 50 -8.82 -1.41 -17.02
C ASN A 50 -8.39 -2.00 -18.38
N LYS A 51 -7.08 -2.10 -18.60
CA LYS A 51 -6.44 -2.62 -19.83
C LYS A 51 -5.82 -3.99 -19.65
N VAL A 52 -6.15 -4.68 -18.55
CA VAL A 52 -5.61 -6.01 -18.25
C VAL A 52 -6.16 -7.04 -19.20
N ASN A 53 -5.29 -7.83 -19.80
CA ASN A 53 -5.70 -8.97 -20.61
C ASN A 53 -5.82 -10.24 -19.75
N TYR A 54 -6.95 -10.40 -19.09
CA TYR A 54 -7.22 -11.54 -18.19
C TYR A 54 -7.12 -12.91 -18.86
N LYS A 55 -7.36 -13.01 -20.18
CA LYS A 55 -7.23 -14.29 -20.91
C LYS A 55 -5.83 -14.88 -20.85
N LYS A 56 -4.80 -14.03 -20.67
CA LYS A 56 -3.39 -14.44 -20.59
C LYS A 56 -3.01 -15.06 -19.23
N TYR A 57 -3.77 -14.76 -18.16
CA TYR A 57 -3.38 -15.03 -16.77
C TYR A 57 -4.39 -15.88 -16.00
N GLN A 58 -5.28 -16.61 -16.71
CA GLN A 58 -6.25 -17.50 -16.05
C GLN A 58 -5.52 -18.64 -15.36
N THR A 59 -5.31 -18.50 -14.06
CA THR A 59 -4.83 -19.55 -13.17
C THR A 59 -5.93 -19.86 -12.15
N SER A 60 -5.98 -21.10 -11.67
CA SER A 60 -6.89 -21.52 -10.60
C SER A 60 -6.74 -20.70 -9.31
N SER A 61 -5.65 -19.97 -9.20
CA SER A 61 -5.27 -19.15 -8.04
C SER A 61 -6.09 -17.86 -7.90
N GLN A 62 -6.70 -17.35 -8.97
CA GLN A 62 -7.55 -16.15 -8.91
C GLN A 62 -8.79 -16.37 -8.03
N LEU A 63 -9.27 -17.61 -7.92
CA LEU A 63 -10.41 -17.97 -7.05
C LEU A 63 -10.11 -17.84 -5.55
N LEU A 64 -8.84 -17.76 -5.16
CA LEU A 64 -8.41 -17.64 -3.77
C LEU A 64 -8.29 -16.19 -3.28
N ILE A 65 -8.40 -15.21 -4.19
CA ILE A 65 -8.11 -13.80 -3.90
C ILE A 65 -9.41 -13.02 -3.90
N LYS A 66 -9.67 -12.32 -2.79
CA LYS A 66 -10.84 -11.46 -2.62
C LYS A 66 -10.56 -10.00 -2.96
N THR A 67 -9.30 -9.58 -2.84
CA THR A 67 -8.89 -8.22 -3.11
C THR A 67 -8.93 -7.95 -4.62
N ASN A 68 -9.71 -6.96 -5.02
CA ASN A 68 -9.85 -6.51 -6.41
C ASN A 68 -9.04 -5.21 -6.58
N LEU A 69 -7.99 -5.25 -7.39
CA LEU A 69 -7.10 -4.10 -7.62
C LEU A 69 -7.87 -2.89 -8.20
N ASP A 70 -8.82 -3.14 -9.11
CA ASP A 70 -9.60 -2.07 -9.76
C ASP A 70 -10.47 -1.33 -8.74
N GLU A 71 -11.20 -2.05 -7.89
CA GLU A 71 -12.00 -1.47 -6.82
C GLU A 71 -11.15 -0.69 -5.82
N GLU A 72 -10.04 -1.25 -5.37
CA GLU A 72 -9.15 -0.60 -4.40
C GLU A 72 -8.54 0.71 -4.93
N ILE A 73 -8.12 0.73 -6.20
CA ILE A 73 -7.56 1.94 -6.83
C ILE A 73 -8.64 2.99 -7.07
N GLN A 74 -9.84 2.59 -7.52
CA GLN A 74 -10.96 3.51 -7.68
C GLN A 74 -11.39 4.13 -6.35
N ASP A 75 -11.51 3.31 -5.31
CA ASP A 75 -11.90 3.75 -3.97
C ASP A 75 -10.86 4.69 -3.37
N TRP A 76 -9.58 4.36 -3.53
CA TRP A 76 -8.51 5.26 -3.12
C TRP A 76 -8.60 6.60 -3.85
N ALA A 77 -8.75 6.60 -5.17
CA ALA A 77 -8.81 7.83 -5.95
C ALA A 77 -10.02 8.69 -5.57
N LYS A 78 -11.22 8.09 -5.46
CA LYS A 78 -12.45 8.80 -5.05
C LYS A 78 -12.34 9.43 -3.66
N LYS A 79 -11.60 8.80 -2.74
CA LYS A 79 -11.42 9.30 -1.37
C LYS A 79 -10.34 10.38 -1.26
N ASN A 80 -9.29 10.30 -2.08
CA ASN A 80 -8.09 11.09 -1.87
C ASN A 80 -7.82 12.13 -2.98
N VAL A 81 -8.44 12.02 -4.14
CA VAL A 81 -8.27 12.99 -5.24
C VAL A 81 -9.47 13.91 -5.28
N VAL A 82 -9.22 15.21 -5.25
CA VAL A 82 -10.22 16.27 -5.35
C VAL A 82 -9.94 17.09 -6.61
N LEU A 83 -10.90 17.10 -7.53
CA LEU A 83 -10.82 17.88 -8.75
C LEU A 83 -11.45 19.27 -8.51
N LYS A 84 -10.73 20.33 -8.84
CA LYS A 84 -11.14 21.72 -8.66
C LYS A 84 -11.11 22.53 -9.96
N GLY A 85 -10.59 21.94 -11.03
CA GLY A 85 -10.48 22.61 -12.33
C GLY A 85 -11.75 22.49 -13.18
N ASN A 86 -11.78 23.27 -14.25
CA ASN A 86 -12.88 23.31 -15.21
C ASN A 86 -12.51 22.63 -16.56
N SER A 87 -11.30 22.14 -16.71
CA SER A 87 -10.80 21.51 -17.93
C SER A 87 -9.78 20.43 -17.64
N GLY A 88 -9.55 19.56 -18.60
CA GLY A 88 -8.59 18.47 -18.47
C GLY A 88 -9.15 17.22 -17.78
N GLU A 89 -8.35 16.16 -17.81
CA GLU A 89 -8.74 14.82 -17.36
C GLU A 89 -7.59 14.14 -16.62
N LEU A 90 -7.93 13.46 -15.54
CA LEU A 90 -7.08 12.51 -14.84
C LEU A 90 -7.50 11.10 -15.24
N THR A 91 -6.63 10.35 -15.92
CA THR A 91 -6.91 8.97 -16.30
C THR A 91 -6.08 8.00 -15.47
N LEU A 92 -6.75 7.10 -14.73
CA LEU A 92 -6.12 5.99 -14.03
C LEU A 92 -6.26 4.72 -14.86
N GLN A 93 -5.13 4.09 -15.21
CA GLN A 93 -5.08 2.92 -16.08
C GLN A 93 -4.43 1.75 -15.34
N ILE A 94 -5.16 0.64 -15.18
CA ILE A 94 -4.58 -0.63 -14.76
C ILE A 94 -4.03 -1.32 -16.00
N LEU A 95 -2.73 -1.50 -16.05
CA LEU A 95 -2.02 -2.07 -17.22
C LEU A 95 -1.65 -3.53 -17.02
N ASP A 96 -1.49 -3.98 -15.78
CA ASP A 96 -1.19 -5.36 -15.44
C ASP A 96 -1.69 -5.70 -14.03
N GLU A 97 -2.34 -6.85 -13.92
CA GLU A 97 -2.77 -7.50 -12.68
C GLU A 97 -2.55 -8.99 -12.87
N SER A 98 -1.29 -9.41 -12.89
CA SER A 98 -0.96 -10.81 -13.13
C SER A 98 -0.63 -11.54 -11.84
N ILE A 99 -1.18 -12.74 -11.70
CA ILE A 99 -0.90 -13.69 -10.64
C ILE A 99 -0.55 -15.00 -11.32
N ILE A 100 0.69 -15.43 -11.15
CA ILE A 100 1.23 -16.65 -11.75
C ILE A 100 1.61 -17.58 -10.62
N ASP A 101 1.08 -18.79 -10.64
CA ASP A 101 1.48 -19.86 -9.75
C ASP A 101 2.39 -20.86 -10.45
N SER A 102 3.28 -21.45 -9.71
CA SER A 102 4.19 -22.50 -10.16
C SER A 102 4.39 -23.53 -9.06
N PHE A 103 4.45 -24.78 -9.45
CA PHE A 103 4.84 -25.85 -8.54
C PHE A 103 6.31 -25.72 -8.19
N VAL A 104 6.64 -25.84 -6.91
CA VAL A 104 8.02 -25.82 -6.40
C VAL A 104 8.28 -27.03 -5.55
N GLN A 105 9.49 -27.57 -5.69
CA GLN A 105 9.98 -28.68 -4.90
C GLN A 105 11.22 -28.23 -4.14
N GLU A 106 11.16 -28.24 -2.81
CA GLU A 106 12.33 -27.90 -1.99
C GLU A 106 13.31 -29.08 -2.03
N HIS A 107 14.45 -28.89 -2.71
CA HIS A 107 15.53 -29.85 -2.69
C HIS A 107 16.16 -29.90 -1.29
N LYS A 108 16.34 -31.11 -0.79
CA LYS A 108 16.76 -31.51 0.56
C LYS A 108 17.79 -30.58 1.21
N ARG A 109 17.43 -29.95 2.31
CA ARG A 109 18.44 -29.59 3.32
C ARG A 109 19.02 -30.87 3.92
N LYS A 110 20.32 -30.88 4.29
CA LYS A 110 21.09 -32.05 4.77
C LYS A 110 20.44 -32.91 5.89
N PHE A 111 19.32 -32.45 6.46
CA PHE A 111 18.60 -33.10 7.57
C PHE A 111 17.09 -33.29 7.35
N SER A 112 16.58 -33.10 6.13
CA SER A 112 15.16 -33.35 5.82
C SER A 112 15.05 -34.59 4.95
N PHE A 113 14.45 -35.65 5.50
CA PHE A 113 14.31 -36.95 4.80
C PHE A 113 13.20 -36.94 3.75
N LEU A 114 12.35 -35.93 3.70
CA LEU A 114 11.25 -35.82 2.72
C LEU A 114 11.29 -34.45 2.02
N PRO A 115 11.23 -34.43 0.66
CA PRO A 115 11.04 -33.20 -0.08
C PRO A 115 9.67 -32.61 0.28
N LYS A 116 9.59 -31.30 0.47
CA LYS A 116 8.33 -30.59 0.65
C LYS A 116 7.93 -29.98 -0.69
N ASP A 117 6.87 -30.53 -1.26
CA ASP A 117 6.23 -29.91 -2.41
C ASP A 117 5.50 -28.65 -2.00
N GLY A 118 5.40 -27.68 -2.90
CA GLY A 118 4.76 -26.43 -2.62
C GLY A 118 4.28 -25.70 -3.86
N ILE A 119 3.67 -24.56 -3.63
CA ILE A 119 3.21 -23.66 -4.66
C ILE A 119 3.81 -22.27 -4.42
N ALA A 120 4.46 -21.72 -5.42
CA ALA A 120 4.97 -20.34 -5.41
C ALA A 120 4.05 -19.47 -6.26
N TYR A 121 3.66 -18.33 -5.72
CA TYR A 121 2.88 -17.30 -6.38
C TYR A 121 3.77 -16.11 -6.69
N LYS A 122 3.70 -15.60 -7.92
CA LYS A 122 4.31 -14.34 -8.34
C LYS A 122 3.20 -13.40 -8.77
N ILE A 123 3.21 -12.20 -8.21
CA ILE A 123 2.19 -11.18 -8.42
C ILE A 123 2.87 -9.95 -9.00
N ASN A 124 2.25 -9.35 -10.01
CA ASN A 124 2.71 -8.09 -10.57
C ASN A 124 1.52 -7.15 -10.79
N PHE A 125 1.62 -5.95 -10.23
CA PHE A 125 0.69 -4.86 -10.43
C PHE A 125 1.37 -3.73 -11.19
N LYS A 126 0.70 -3.21 -12.21
CA LYS A 126 1.19 -2.07 -12.99
C LYS A 126 0.04 -1.09 -13.22
N VAL A 127 0.14 0.08 -12.63
CA VAL A 127 -0.85 1.16 -12.73
C VAL A 127 -0.17 2.43 -13.22
N LYS A 128 -0.83 3.10 -14.15
CA LYS A 128 -0.40 4.38 -14.70
C LYS A 128 -1.47 5.43 -14.44
N ILE A 129 -1.06 6.62 -14.03
CA ILE A 129 -1.92 7.79 -13.92
C ILE A 129 -1.43 8.82 -14.94
N VAL A 130 -2.36 9.37 -15.72
CA VAL A 130 -2.09 10.42 -16.72
C VAL A 130 -2.94 11.62 -16.37
N ALA A 131 -2.32 12.77 -16.20
CA ALA A 131 -2.97 14.07 -16.13
C ALA A 131 -2.78 14.79 -17.48
N GLU A 132 -3.87 15.23 -18.11
CA GLU A 132 -3.83 15.91 -19.39
C GLU A 132 -4.81 17.09 -19.40
N ASN A 133 -4.31 18.27 -19.79
CA ASN A 133 -5.15 19.43 -20.04
C ASN A 133 -4.83 20.00 -21.43
N LYS A 134 -5.77 19.79 -22.36
CA LYS A 134 -5.61 20.20 -23.76
C LYS A 134 -5.62 21.72 -23.96
N ASN A 135 -6.19 22.48 -23.02
CA ASN A 135 -6.28 23.94 -23.15
C ASN A 135 -4.90 24.61 -23.05
N ASN A 136 -4.00 24.05 -22.26
CA ASN A 136 -2.62 24.53 -22.09
C ASN A 136 -1.56 23.56 -22.59
N ASN A 137 -1.98 22.50 -23.29
CA ASN A 137 -1.11 21.41 -23.79
C ASN A 137 -0.26 20.75 -22.68
N ALA A 138 -0.69 20.84 -21.43
CA ALA A 138 0.01 20.18 -20.32
C ALA A 138 -0.33 18.69 -20.29
N LYS A 139 0.71 17.87 -20.14
CA LYS A 139 0.58 16.43 -19.95
C LYS A 139 1.67 15.92 -19.03
N SER A 140 1.27 15.10 -18.07
CA SER A 140 2.18 14.41 -17.18
C SER A 140 1.70 13.00 -16.89
N GLU A 141 2.63 12.08 -16.59
CA GLU A 141 2.28 10.71 -16.28
C GLU A 141 3.13 10.13 -15.15
N VAL A 142 2.50 9.28 -14.35
CA VAL A 142 3.13 8.51 -13.27
C VAL A 142 2.86 7.04 -13.49
N LEU A 143 3.92 6.24 -13.47
CA LEU A 143 3.85 4.79 -13.57
C LEU A 143 4.31 4.16 -12.26
N SER A 144 3.49 3.29 -11.68
CA SER A 144 3.89 2.46 -10.54
C SER A 144 3.84 0.98 -10.89
N ILE A 145 4.89 0.27 -10.52
CA ILE A 145 4.99 -1.18 -10.66
C ILE A 145 5.33 -1.75 -9.29
N VAL A 146 4.54 -2.72 -8.82
CA VAL A 146 4.77 -3.43 -7.57
C VAL A 146 4.76 -4.92 -7.85
N LYS A 147 5.82 -5.59 -7.41
CA LYS A 147 5.96 -7.05 -7.50
C LYS A 147 5.98 -7.66 -6.11
N GLY A 148 5.39 -8.84 -5.98
CA GLY A 148 5.38 -9.64 -4.77
C GLY A 148 5.44 -11.12 -5.10
N ASP A 149 5.91 -11.88 -4.15
CA ASP A 149 5.92 -13.34 -4.23
C ASP A 149 5.56 -13.97 -2.88
N LYS A 150 5.00 -15.16 -2.93
CA LYS A 150 4.67 -15.96 -1.77
C LYS A 150 4.81 -17.44 -2.11
N THR A 151 5.55 -18.16 -1.26
CA THR A 151 5.70 -19.62 -1.40
C THR A 151 5.08 -20.33 -0.21
N PHE A 152 4.30 -21.34 -0.49
CA PHE A 152 3.71 -22.25 0.50
C PHE A 152 4.34 -23.64 0.32
N LEU A 153 5.06 -24.13 1.33
CA LEU A 153 5.71 -25.44 1.32
C LEU A 153 4.96 -26.40 2.23
N GLY A 154 4.64 -27.59 1.73
CA GLY A 154 3.92 -28.62 2.47
C GLY A 154 2.40 -28.45 2.44
N ARG A 155 1.72 -28.92 3.50
CA ARG A 155 0.23 -28.90 3.55
C ARG A 155 -0.27 -27.62 4.16
N PHE A 156 -0.96 -26.81 3.37
CA PHE A 156 -1.71 -25.64 3.81
C PHE A 156 -3.18 -25.82 3.47
N SER A 157 -4.08 -25.39 4.37
CA SER A 157 -5.49 -25.32 4.03
C SER A 157 -5.75 -24.25 2.97
N ILE A 158 -6.83 -24.38 2.21
CA ILE A 158 -7.27 -23.38 1.23
C ILE A 158 -7.50 -22.05 1.93
N ASN A 159 -8.10 -22.06 3.12
CA ASN A 159 -8.38 -20.84 3.89
C ASN A 159 -7.10 -20.12 4.35
N ASP A 160 -6.07 -20.85 4.79
CA ASP A 160 -4.81 -20.23 5.21
C ASP A 160 -4.08 -19.61 4.03
N ARG A 161 -4.10 -20.28 2.87
CA ARG A 161 -3.54 -19.73 1.63
C ARG A 161 -4.30 -18.47 1.20
N SER A 162 -5.62 -18.51 1.19
CA SER A 162 -6.45 -17.36 0.84
C SER A 162 -6.18 -16.16 1.74
N LYS A 163 -6.16 -16.34 3.06
CA LYS A 163 -5.85 -15.26 4.01
C LYS A 163 -4.47 -14.66 3.77
N ALA A 164 -3.44 -15.51 3.61
CA ALA A 164 -2.07 -15.04 3.38
C ALA A 164 -1.91 -14.34 2.02
N MET A 165 -2.67 -14.75 1.00
CA MET A 165 -2.68 -14.08 -0.31
C MET A 165 -3.42 -12.75 -0.23
N ASP A 166 -4.58 -12.65 0.43
CA ASP A 166 -5.31 -11.40 0.63
C ASP A 166 -4.46 -10.37 1.40
N GLU A 167 -3.72 -10.80 2.43
CA GLU A 167 -2.79 -9.93 3.16
C GLU A 167 -1.67 -9.42 2.26
N LEU A 168 -1.05 -10.30 1.46
CA LEU A 168 -0.04 -9.92 0.49
C LEU A 168 -0.58 -8.91 -0.52
N MET A 169 -1.77 -9.15 -1.08
CA MET A 169 -2.43 -8.27 -2.05
C MET A 169 -2.68 -6.88 -1.47
N LYS A 170 -3.25 -6.79 -0.26
CA LYS A 170 -3.47 -5.51 0.45
C LYS A 170 -2.17 -4.75 0.67
N ASN A 171 -1.11 -5.44 1.08
CA ASN A 171 0.20 -4.82 1.26
C ASN A 171 0.78 -4.31 -0.07
N MET A 172 0.57 -5.03 -1.16
CA MET A 172 1.00 -4.61 -2.49
C MET A 172 0.21 -3.40 -3.01
N VAL A 173 -1.12 -3.38 -2.82
CA VAL A 173 -1.98 -2.23 -3.16
C VAL A 173 -1.54 -1.00 -2.37
N ASN A 174 -1.30 -1.12 -1.07
CA ASN A 174 -0.82 -0.01 -0.25
C ASN A 174 0.53 0.54 -0.75
N ARG A 175 1.48 -0.33 -1.09
CA ARG A 175 2.75 0.09 -1.68
C ARG A 175 2.57 0.78 -3.04
N LEU A 176 1.67 0.27 -3.87
CA LEU A 176 1.32 0.85 -5.16
C LEU A 176 0.79 2.28 -4.99
N ILE A 177 -0.17 2.47 -4.08
CA ILE A 177 -0.76 3.78 -3.75
C ILE A 177 0.31 4.75 -3.24
N ILE A 178 1.18 4.32 -2.32
CA ILE A 178 2.28 5.16 -1.82
C ILE A 178 3.19 5.61 -2.96
N ASN A 179 3.53 4.72 -3.89
CA ASN A 179 4.37 5.04 -5.04
C ASN A 179 3.66 6.01 -6.00
N LEU A 180 2.35 5.81 -6.25
CA LEU A 180 1.55 6.71 -7.07
C LEU A 180 1.48 8.11 -6.45
N LYS A 181 1.18 8.23 -5.14
CA LYS A 181 1.19 9.52 -4.43
C LYS A 181 2.54 10.23 -4.54
N LYS A 182 3.65 9.51 -4.33
CA LYS A 182 5.00 10.08 -4.47
C LYS A 182 5.28 10.58 -5.89
N GLY A 183 4.89 9.78 -6.89
CA GLY A 183 5.02 10.15 -8.29
C GLY A 183 4.19 11.39 -8.62
N MET A 184 2.91 11.43 -8.24
CA MET A 184 2.04 12.59 -8.46
C MET A 184 2.62 13.85 -7.81
N ASN A 185 3.08 13.78 -6.56
CA ASN A 185 3.68 14.93 -5.86
C ASN A 185 4.94 15.46 -6.57
N LYS A 186 5.65 14.61 -7.29
CA LYS A 186 6.85 14.99 -8.04
C LYS A 186 6.52 15.56 -9.43
N ASP A 187 5.64 14.85 -10.15
CA ASP A 187 5.52 15.00 -11.61
C ASP A 187 4.25 15.79 -12.02
N PHE A 188 3.27 15.99 -11.09
CA PHE A 188 2.01 16.72 -11.37
C PHE A 188 2.01 18.15 -10.84
N ARG A 189 3.17 18.80 -10.71
CA ARG A 189 3.27 20.15 -10.13
C ARG A 189 2.40 21.17 -10.86
N ASP A 190 2.33 21.08 -12.17
CA ASP A 190 1.57 22.02 -13.04
C ASP A 190 0.05 21.74 -12.99
N PHE A 191 -0.35 20.66 -12.34
CA PHE A 191 -1.76 20.26 -12.20
C PHE A 191 -2.28 20.43 -10.77
N PHE A 192 -1.48 20.90 -9.82
CA PHE A 192 -1.98 21.13 -8.46
C PHE A 192 -2.87 22.37 -8.37
N ALA A 193 -4.07 22.20 -7.82
CA ALA A 193 -4.94 23.31 -7.45
C ALA A 193 -4.57 23.84 -6.06
N ASN A 194 -4.81 25.14 -5.85
CA ASN A 194 -4.73 25.70 -4.52
C ASN A 194 -5.77 25.06 -3.59
N LYS A 195 -5.36 24.67 -2.40
CA LYS A 195 -6.22 23.99 -1.41
C LYS A 195 -7.42 24.87 -1.00
N TYR A 196 -7.27 26.18 -1.06
CA TYR A 196 -8.18 27.19 -0.50
C TYR A 196 -8.96 28.00 -1.53
N ASN A 197 -8.89 27.66 -2.80
CA ASN A 197 -9.73 28.26 -3.86
C ASN A 197 -10.96 27.43 -4.15
#